data_95d224ac8aee6d3824589e94f7be04b7
#
_entry.id   95d224ac8aee6d3824589e94f7be04b7
#
_cell.length_a   1.000
_cell.length_b   1.000
_cell.length_c   1.000
_cell.angle_alpha   90.00
_cell.angle_beta   90.00
_cell.angle_gamma   90.00
#
_symmetry.space_group_name_H-M   'P 1'
#
loop_
_entity.id
_entity.type
_entity.pdbx_description
1 polymer ?
#
loop_
_entity_poly.entity_id
_entity_poly.type
_entity_poly.pdbx_seq_one_letter_code
_entity_poly.pdbx_strand_id
1 'polypeptide(L)'
;IEYLMGALNAVTSIFEVFVAIIVSIYILLERTQIINFIKKFINAIFKENTYKNIDKYFNNSNEIFFKFIASQFLDAIIVGILVTIALSIMGVKYAPLLGFFIGLFNMIPYFGAIIAVGISVLITAITGGISQAIWMLIVVVILQQIDANIINPKIVGKSLEISPLLVIFAVTIGGAYFGILGMFLAVPVIAVLKIFVEDYVNFKLKSKKEEKEMIS
;
A
#
# COMPACT_ATOMS: atom_id res chain seq x y z
N ILE A 1 -21.81 -8.34 -31.56
CA ILE A 1 -20.52 -9.01 -31.29
C ILE A 1 -19.84 -8.35 -30.08
N GLU A 2 -19.75 -7.01 -29.98
CA GLU A 2 -19.11 -6.29 -28.88
C GLU A 2 -19.74 -6.60 -27.51
N TYR A 3 -21.07 -6.62 -27.40
CA TYR A 3 -21.75 -6.98 -26.14
C TYR A 3 -21.47 -8.42 -25.69
N LEU A 4 -21.35 -9.35 -26.64
CA LEU A 4 -21.02 -10.75 -26.34
C LEU A 4 -19.56 -10.88 -25.84
N MET A 5 -18.64 -10.16 -26.46
CA MET A 5 -17.25 -10.12 -26.01
C MET A 5 -17.13 -9.44 -24.64
N GLY A 6 -17.89 -8.37 -24.39
CA GLY A 6 -17.96 -7.74 -23.08
C GLY A 6 -18.49 -8.66 -21.99
N ALA A 7 -19.54 -9.43 -22.27
CA ALA A 7 -20.08 -10.41 -21.33
C ALA A 7 -19.12 -11.58 -21.08
N LEU A 8 -18.44 -12.08 -22.11
CA LEU A 8 -17.39 -13.11 -21.95
C LEU A 8 -16.21 -12.62 -21.11
N ASN A 9 -15.75 -11.39 -21.35
CA ASN A 9 -14.67 -10.79 -20.54
C ASN A 9 -15.09 -10.62 -19.06
N ALA A 10 -16.33 -10.24 -18.79
CA ALA A 10 -16.84 -10.14 -17.44
C ALA A 10 -16.88 -11.52 -16.73
N VAL A 11 -17.33 -12.56 -17.43
CA VAL A 11 -17.36 -13.94 -16.91
C VAL A 11 -15.94 -14.46 -16.64
N THR A 12 -14.99 -14.23 -17.56
CA THR A 12 -13.60 -14.63 -17.36
C THR A 12 -12.98 -13.90 -16.17
N SER A 13 -13.22 -12.60 -16.02
CA SER A 13 -12.70 -11.83 -14.87
C SER A 13 -13.27 -12.33 -13.53
N ILE A 14 -14.55 -12.68 -13.47
CA ILE A 14 -15.16 -13.28 -12.27
C ILE A 14 -14.51 -14.63 -11.96
N PHE A 15 -14.29 -15.46 -12.97
CA PHE A 15 -13.64 -16.76 -12.80
C PHE A 15 -12.19 -16.62 -12.33
N GLU A 16 -11.42 -15.67 -12.89
CA GLU A 16 -10.06 -15.35 -12.45
C GLU A 16 -10.00 -14.91 -10.98
N VAL A 17 -10.91 -14.04 -10.55
CA VAL A 17 -11.02 -13.64 -9.15
C VAL A 17 -11.34 -14.82 -8.24
N PHE A 18 -12.26 -15.69 -8.65
CA PHE A 18 -12.62 -16.89 -7.90
C PHE A 18 -11.42 -17.85 -7.75
N VAL A 19 -10.70 -18.10 -8.84
CA VAL A 19 -9.48 -18.92 -8.81
C VAL A 19 -8.40 -18.28 -7.95
N ALA A 20 -8.21 -16.96 -8.05
CA ALA A 20 -7.24 -16.24 -7.22
C ALA A 20 -7.54 -16.35 -5.72
N ILE A 21 -8.83 -16.29 -5.33
CA ILE A 21 -9.25 -16.49 -3.93
C ILE A 21 -8.91 -17.90 -3.45
N ILE A 22 -9.24 -18.92 -4.25
CA ILE A 22 -8.94 -20.32 -3.92
C ILE A 22 -7.43 -20.52 -3.75
N VAL A 23 -6.63 -20.06 -4.73
CA VAL A 23 -5.17 -20.18 -4.68
C VAL A 23 -4.61 -19.46 -3.46
N SER A 24 -5.13 -18.26 -3.13
CA SER A 24 -4.71 -17.51 -1.95
C SER A 24 -4.98 -18.28 -0.65
N ILE A 25 -6.15 -18.94 -0.54
CA ILE A 25 -6.48 -19.77 0.62
C ILE A 25 -5.50 -20.94 0.75
N TYR A 26 -5.19 -21.65 -0.35
CA TYR A 26 -4.23 -22.75 -0.33
C TYR A 26 -2.82 -22.29 0.03
N ILE A 27 -2.35 -21.17 -0.52
CA ILE A 27 -1.05 -20.58 -0.16
C ILE A 27 -0.99 -20.25 1.34
N LEU A 28 -2.09 -19.73 1.91
CA LEU A 28 -2.15 -19.42 3.35
C LEU A 28 -2.15 -20.70 4.21
N LEU A 29 -2.86 -21.73 3.80
CA LEU A 29 -2.91 -23.01 4.51
C LEU A 29 -1.54 -23.72 4.48
N GLU A 30 -0.85 -23.68 3.34
CA GLU A 30 0.45 -24.32 3.15
C GLU A 30 1.64 -23.39 3.44
N ARG A 31 1.40 -22.17 3.92
CA ARG A 31 2.43 -21.14 4.15
C ARG A 31 3.68 -21.68 4.83
N THR A 32 3.51 -22.43 5.91
CA THR A 32 4.65 -22.94 6.70
C THR A 32 5.47 -23.97 5.90
N GLN A 33 4.82 -24.83 5.13
CA GLN A 33 5.49 -25.82 4.29
C GLN A 33 6.25 -25.16 3.16
N ILE A 34 5.63 -24.18 2.47
CA ILE A 34 6.24 -23.42 1.38
C ILE A 34 7.48 -22.66 1.87
N ILE A 35 7.35 -21.93 2.99
CA ILE A 35 8.48 -21.18 3.57
C ILE A 35 9.61 -22.11 3.98
N ASN A 36 9.32 -23.22 4.64
CA ASN A 36 10.33 -24.19 5.05
C ASN A 36 11.02 -24.84 3.85
N PHE A 37 10.28 -25.13 2.78
CA PHE A 37 10.85 -25.64 1.55
C PHE A 37 11.81 -24.63 0.91
N ILE A 38 11.40 -23.37 0.77
CA ILE A 38 12.24 -22.29 0.23
C ILE A 38 13.50 -22.12 1.08
N LYS A 39 13.38 -22.08 2.41
CA LYS A 39 14.52 -21.96 3.32
C LYS A 39 15.51 -23.14 3.17
N LYS A 40 15.01 -24.35 3.09
CA LYS A 40 15.85 -25.54 2.83
C LYS A 40 16.54 -25.46 1.47
N PHE A 41 15.83 -25.03 0.44
CA PHE A 41 16.37 -24.90 -0.92
C PHE A 41 17.50 -23.85 -0.97
N ILE A 42 17.28 -22.68 -0.36
CA ILE A 42 18.30 -21.62 -0.30
C ILE A 42 19.52 -22.09 0.51
N ASN A 43 19.31 -22.75 1.64
CA ASN A 43 20.40 -23.27 2.47
C ASN A 43 21.22 -24.38 1.77
N ALA A 44 20.60 -25.13 0.87
CA ALA A 44 21.30 -26.15 0.09
C ALA A 44 22.19 -25.56 -1.01
N ILE A 45 21.84 -24.39 -1.56
CA ILE A 45 22.56 -23.75 -2.68
C ILE A 45 23.64 -22.79 -2.19
N PHE A 46 23.36 -22.03 -1.11
CA PHE A 46 24.23 -20.96 -0.64
C PHE A 46 25.02 -21.34 0.60
N LYS A 47 26.21 -20.74 0.74
CA LYS A 47 27.02 -20.87 1.96
C LYS A 47 26.26 -20.30 3.18
N GLU A 48 26.54 -20.82 4.37
CA GLU A 48 25.84 -20.49 5.61
C GLU A 48 25.75 -18.98 5.90
N ASN A 49 26.83 -18.22 5.64
CA ASN A 49 26.82 -16.76 5.83
C ASN A 49 25.87 -16.04 4.86
N THR A 50 25.81 -16.51 3.62
CA THR A 50 24.89 -15.95 2.60
C THR A 50 23.44 -16.28 2.95
N TYR A 51 23.20 -17.53 3.38
CA TYR A 51 21.88 -17.96 3.84
C TYR A 51 21.37 -17.10 5.01
N LYS A 52 22.20 -16.87 6.05
CA LYS A 52 21.83 -16.03 7.20
C LYS A 52 21.46 -14.60 6.77
N ASN A 53 22.18 -14.03 5.83
CA ASN A 53 21.86 -12.71 5.29
C ASN A 53 20.53 -12.72 4.53
N ILE A 54 20.30 -13.69 3.66
CA ILE A 54 19.04 -13.82 2.91
C ILE A 54 17.86 -14.00 3.88
N ASP A 55 18.00 -14.86 4.89
CA ASP A 55 16.93 -15.08 5.88
C ASP A 55 16.62 -13.80 6.69
N LYS A 56 17.67 -13.06 7.07
CA LYS A 56 17.51 -11.74 7.73
C LYS A 56 16.71 -10.77 6.85
N TYR A 57 17.10 -10.60 5.59
CA TYR A 57 16.41 -9.69 4.68
C TYR A 57 14.98 -10.15 4.37
N PHE A 58 14.76 -11.44 4.23
CA PHE A 58 13.42 -11.98 4.02
C PHE A 58 12.50 -11.68 5.22
N ASN A 59 12.98 -11.90 6.43
CA ASN A 59 12.22 -11.63 7.64
C ASN A 59 11.93 -10.13 7.81
N ASN A 60 12.92 -9.27 7.57
CA ASN A 60 12.74 -7.81 7.61
C ASN A 60 11.73 -7.34 6.56
N SER A 61 11.83 -7.85 5.33
CA SER A 61 10.89 -7.52 4.26
C SER A 61 9.48 -7.93 4.62
N ASN A 62 9.29 -9.16 5.12
CA ASN A 62 7.98 -9.65 5.55
C ASN A 62 7.39 -8.77 6.67
N GLU A 63 8.20 -8.33 7.62
CA GLU A 63 7.78 -7.42 8.70
C GLU A 63 7.33 -6.07 8.16
N ILE A 64 8.10 -5.48 7.21
CA ILE A 64 7.77 -4.22 6.56
C ILE A 64 6.44 -4.32 5.82
N PHE A 65 6.27 -5.35 4.98
CA PHE A 65 5.04 -5.58 4.24
C PHE A 65 3.84 -5.76 5.17
N PHE A 66 3.98 -6.60 6.20
CA PHE A 66 2.90 -6.84 7.15
C PHE A 66 2.51 -5.57 7.90
N LYS A 67 3.49 -4.85 8.45
CA LYS A 67 3.24 -3.59 9.17
C LYS A 67 2.58 -2.56 8.28
N PHE A 68 3.06 -2.40 7.05
CA PHE A 68 2.49 -1.46 6.10
C PHE A 68 1.04 -1.80 5.78
N ILE A 69 0.77 -3.04 5.35
CA ILE A 69 -0.58 -3.47 4.95
C ILE A 69 -1.55 -3.35 6.14
N ALA A 70 -1.17 -3.82 7.32
CA ALA A 70 -2.00 -3.75 8.52
C ALA A 70 -2.28 -2.29 8.93
N SER A 71 -1.26 -1.43 8.86
CA SER A 71 -1.39 0.00 9.17
C SER A 71 -2.32 0.71 8.17
N GLN A 72 -2.15 0.48 6.87
CA GLN A 72 -2.98 1.09 5.84
C GLN A 72 -4.43 0.61 5.91
N PHE A 73 -4.65 -0.65 6.24
CA PHE A 73 -6.00 -1.18 6.43
C PHE A 73 -6.70 -0.54 7.63
N LEU A 74 -5.98 -0.40 8.75
CA LEU A 74 -6.50 0.25 9.94
C LEU A 74 -6.80 1.73 9.68
N ASP A 75 -5.90 2.43 9.02
CA ASP A 75 -6.04 3.82 8.61
C ASP A 75 -7.28 4.01 7.71
N ALA A 76 -7.43 3.18 6.69
CA ALA A 76 -8.58 3.18 5.79
C ALA A 76 -9.93 3.04 6.54
N ILE A 77 -9.98 2.16 7.53
CA ILE A 77 -11.18 1.97 8.38
C ILE A 77 -11.47 3.25 9.18
N ILE A 78 -10.46 3.80 9.83
CA ILE A 78 -10.62 5.00 10.68
C ILE A 78 -11.06 6.20 9.83
N VAL A 79 -10.37 6.48 8.74
CA VAL A 79 -10.69 7.57 7.82
C VAL A 79 -12.07 7.36 7.21
N GLY A 80 -12.37 6.14 6.76
CA GLY A 80 -13.69 5.80 6.20
C GLY A 80 -14.84 6.06 7.18
N ILE A 81 -14.68 5.69 8.46
CA ILE A 81 -15.66 5.93 9.52
C ILE A 81 -15.80 7.44 9.80
N LEU A 82 -14.68 8.16 9.96
CA LEU A 82 -14.68 9.59 10.23
C LEU A 82 -15.37 10.39 9.11
N VAL A 83 -15.03 10.09 7.87
CA VAL A 83 -15.66 10.71 6.70
C VAL A 83 -17.14 10.35 6.64
N THR A 84 -17.52 9.09 6.84
CA THR A 84 -18.94 8.67 6.87
C THR A 84 -19.72 9.47 7.90
N ILE A 85 -19.21 9.61 9.12
CA ILE A 85 -19.86 10.38 10.19
C ILE A 85 -20.01 11.84 9.77
N ALA A 86 -18.94 12.48 9.30
CA ALA A 86 -18.94 13.88 8.91
C ALA A 86 -19.94 14.16 7.78
N LEU A 87 -19.93 13.33 6.73
CA LEU A 87 -20.84 13.47 5.59
C LEU A 87 -22.30 13.17 5.97
N SER A 88 -22.54 12.25 6.91
CA SER A 88 -23.88 11.97 7.43
C SER A 88 -24.44 13.13 8.22
N ILE A 89 -23.63 13.80 9.07
CA ILE A 89 -24.03 15.01 9.79
C ILE A 89 -24.38 16.14 8.82
N MET A 90 -23.66 16.25 7.70
CA MET A 90 -23.91 17.22 6.65
C MET A 90 -25.13 16.88 5.78
N GLY A 91 -25.80 15.75 6.00
CA GLY A 91 -26.89 15.29 5.17
C GLY A 91 -26.53 14.95 3.73
N VAL A 92 -25.27 14.61 3.48
CA VAL A 92 -24.81 14.21 2.13
C VAL A 92 -25.43 12.86 1.76
N LYS A 93 -26.05 12.81 0.58
CA LYS A 93 -26.63 11.58 0.04
C LYS A 93 -25.51 10.55 -0.21
N TYR A 94 -25.77 9.30 0.18
CA TYR A 94 -24.80 8.20 0.08
C TYR A 94 -23.54 8.36 0.96
N ALA A 95 -23.62 9.11 2.07
CA ALA A 95 -22.49 9.34 2.98
C ALA A 95 -21.71 8.06 3.38
N PRO A 96 -22.35 6.92 3.74
CA PRO A 96 -21.62 5.68 4.05
C PRO A 96 -20.84 5.11 2.86
N LEU A 97 -21.41 5.20 1.65
CA LEU A 97 -20.76 4.74 0.44
C LEU A 97 -19.54 5.60 0.09
N LEU A 98 -19.71 6.93 0.18
CA LEU A 98 -18.63 7.88 -0.10
C LEU A 98 -17.50 7.78 0.94
N GLY A 99 -17.85 7.61 2.22
CA GLY A 99 -16.86 7.40 3.28
C GLY A 99 -16.11 6.10 3.12
N PHE A 100 -16.80 5.00 2.80
CA PHE A 100 -16.15 3.72 2.45
C PHE A 100 -15.19 3.88 1.27
N PHE A 101 -15.62 4.59 0.22
CA PHE A 101 -14.81 4.79 -0.97
C PHE A 101 -13.56 5.64 -0.68
N ILE A 102 -13.72 6.74 0.06
CA ILE A 102 -12.60 7.59 0.47
C ILE A 102 -11.64 6.82 1.36
N GLY A 103 -12.13 6.06 2.35
CA GLY A 103 -11.31 5.22 3.20
C GLY A 103 -10.54 4.15 2.42
N LEU A 104 -11.21 3.43 1.53
CA LEU A 104 -10.58 2.39 0.72
C LEU A 104 -9.46 2.94 -0.16
N PHE A 105 -9.71 4.04 -0.84
CA PHE A 105 -8.71 4.68 -1.69
C PHE A 105 -7.58 5.33 -0.88
N ASN A 106 -7.82 5.71 0.39
CA ASN A 106 -6.79 6.24 1.27
C ASN A 106 -5.62 5.26 1.49
N MET A 107 -5.83 3.98 1.22
CA MET A 107 -4.74 2.98 1.23
C MET A 107 -3.63 3.27 0.21
N ILE A 108 -3.90 4.06 -0.82
CA ILE A 108 -2.93 4.45 -1.85
C ILE A 108 -2.43 5.87 -1.53
N PRO A 109 -1.19 6.04 -1.04
CA PRO A 109 -0.70 7.35 -0.65
C PRO A 109 -0.78 8.38 -1.76
N TYR A 110 -1.22 9.59 -1.45
CA TYR A 110 -1.40 10.77 -2.32
C TYR A 110 -2.47 10.60 -3.41
N PHE A 111 -2.38 9.58 -4.25
CA PHE A 111 -3.26 9.38 -5.41
C PHE A 111 -4.67 8.94 -5.01
N GLY A 112 -4.77 8.08 -4.01
CA GLY A 112 -6.05 7.53 -3.58
C GLY A 112 -6.99 8.60 -3.06
N ALA A 113 -6.50 9.46 -2.17
CA ALA A 113 -7.28 10.55 -1.61
C ALA A 113 -7.78 11.52 -2.70
N ILE A 114 -6.90 11.91 -3.65
CA ILE A 114 -7.25 12.84 -4.73
C ILE A 114 -8.37 12.25 -5.60
N ILE A 115 -8.23 11.00 -6.02
CA ILE A 115 -9.21 10.34 -6.90
C ILE A 115 -10.55 10.17 -6.17
N ALA A 116 -10.53 9.63 -4.95
CA ALA A 116 -11.75 9.35 -4.20
C ALA A 116 -12.49 10.62 -3.83
N VAL A 117 -11.79 11.66 -3.36
CA VAL A 117 -12.40 12.95 -3.04
C VAL A 117 -12.98 13.60 -4.29
N GLY A 118 -12.24 13.59 -5.42
CA GLY A 118 -12.71 14.13 -6.69
C GLY A 118 -14.02 13.48 -7.15
N ILE A 119 -14.09 12.15 -7.16
CA ILE A 119 -15.30 11.40 -7.51
C ILE A 119 -16.43 11.68 -6.53
N SER A 120 -16.15 11.72 -5.22
CA SER A 120 -17.15 11.98 -4.19
C SER A 120 -17.73 13.37 -4.29
N VAL A 121 -16.92 14.38 -4.61
CA VAL A 121 -17.37 15.77 -4.88
C VAL A 121 -18.30 15.82 -6.09
N LEU A 122 -17.96 15.13 -7.18
CA LEU A 122 -18.83 15.07 -8.36
C LEU A 122 -20.18 14.41 -8.06
N ILE A 123 -20.17 13.28 -7.32
CA ILE A 123 -21.42 12.62 -6.89
C ILE A 123 -22.25 13.54 -6.02
N THR A 124 -21.63 14.23 -5.07
CA THR A 124 -22.32 15.17 -4.18
C THR A 124 -22.86 16.37 -4.93
N ALA A 125 -22.13 16.90 -5.91
CA ALA A 125 -22.61 18.01 -6.75
C ALA A 125 -23.88 17.66 -7.53
N ILE A 126 -23.92 16.43 -8.07
CA ILE A 126 -25.08 15.93 -8.83
C ILE A 126 -26.29 15.66 -7.89
N THR A 127 -26.05 15.15 -6.69
CA THR A 127 -27.12 14.65 -5.80
C THR A 127 -27.62 15.66 -4.78
N GLY A 128 -26.78 16.62 -4.38
CA GLY A 128 -27.05 17.61 -3.33
C GLY A 128 -26.76 19.05 -3.76
N GLY A 129 -26.27 19.25 -4.98
CA GLY A 129 -25.95 20.56 -5.53
C GLY A 129 -24.53 21.04 -5.22
N ILE A 130 -24.12 22.09 -5.93
CA ILE A 130 -22.75 22.63 -5.91
C ILE A 130 -22.38 23.15 -4.51
N SER A 131 -23.29 23.81 -3.82
CA SER A 131 -23.03 24.33 -2.46
C SER A 131 -22.67 23.21 -1.49
N GLN A 132 -23.42 22.09 -1.50
CA GLN A 132 -23.13 20.94 -0.64
C GLN A 132 -21.83 20.28 -1.00
N ALA A 133 -21.50 20.18 -2.29
CA ALA A 133 -20.24 19.62 -2.77
C ALA A 133 -19.01 20.44 -2.33
N ILE A 134 -19.12 21.78 -2.33
CA ILE A 134 -18.04 22.66 -1.85
C ILE A 134 -17.82 22.46 -0.33
N TRP A 135 -18.88 22.45 0.46
CA TRP A 135 -18.76 22.21 1.90
C TRP A 135 -18.23 20.81 2.20
N MET A 136 -18.69 19.80 1.48
CA MET A 136 -18.15 18.43 1.55
C MET A 136 -16.66 18.41 1.26
N LEU A 137 -16.19 19.05 0.18
CA LEU A 137 -14.78 19.13 -0.15
C LEU A 137 -13.97 19.75 0.99
N ILE A 138 -14.42 20.87 1.55
CA ILE A 138 -13.74 21.57 2.66
C ILE A 138 -13.60 20.62 3.87
N VAL A 139 -14.69 19.99 4.28
CA VAL A 139 -14.70 19.09 5.44
C VAL A 139 -13.80 17.88 5.21
N VAL A 140 -13.86 17.25 4.04
CA VAL A 140 -13.02 16.10 3.73
C VAL A 140 -11.54 16.50 3.66
N VAL A 141 -11.19 17.66 3.09
CA VAL A 141 -9.80 18.16 3.10
C VAL A 141 -9.30 18.38 4.52
N ILE A 142 -10.12 18.94 5.41
CA ILE A 142 -9.76 19.08 6.83
C ILE A 142 -9.51 17.71 7.48
N LEU A 143 -10.39 16.73 7.23
CA LEU A 143 -10.20 15.36 7.72
C LEU A 143 -8.92 14.72 7.17
N GLN A 144 -8.61 14.94 5.89
CA GLN A 144 -7.36 14.47 5.29
C GLN A 144 -6.12 15.14 5.93
N GLN A 145 -6.21 16.42 6.35
CA GLN A 145 -5.12 17.06 7.09
C GLN A 145 -4.95 16.48 8.50
N ILE A 146 -6.06 16.15 9.16
CA ILE A 146 -6.03 15.46 10.46
C ILE A 146 -5.42 14.05 10.29
N ASP A 147 -5.80 13.35 9.25
CA ASP A 147 -5.24 12.05 8.92
C ASP A 147 -3.73 12.15 8.71
N ALA A 148 -3.28 12.96 7.76
CA ALA A 148 -1.89 13.10 7.38
C ALA A 148 -0.95 13.53 8.53
N ASN A 149 -1.44 14.37 9.46
CA ASN A 149 -0.63 14.95 10.51
C ASN A 149 -0.78 14.28 11.89
N ILE A 150 -1.89 13.57 12.13
CA ILE A 150 -2.19 13.02 13.46
C ILE A 150 -2.44 11.52 13.41
N ILE A 151 -3.33 11.03 12.53
CA ILE A 151 -3.78 9.63 12.52
C ILE A 151 -2.70 8.74 11.92
N ASN A 152 -2.32 9.02 10.69
CA ASN A 152 -1.35 8.24 9.93
C ASN A 152 0.01 8.11 10.64
N PRO A 153 0.63 9.17 11.20
CA PRO A 153 1.87 9.04 11.97
C PRO A 153 1.75 8.19 13.24
N LYS A 154 0.56 8.13 13.86
CA LYS A 154 0.32 7.29 15.03
C LYS A 154 0.12 5.83 14.68
N ILE A 155 -0.44 5.53 13.51
CA ILE A 155 -0.74 4.16 13.05
C ILE A 155 0.50 3.55 12.40
N VAL A 156 1.09 4.23 11.43
CA VAL A 156 2.24 3.75 10.66
C VAL A 156 3.53 3.86 11.48
N GLY A 157 3.59 4.82 12.39
CA GLY A 157 4.78 5.12 13.18
C GLY A 157 5.97 5.56 12.31
N LYS A 158 7.16 5.57 12.92
CA LYS A 158 8.42 5.89 12.22
C LYS A 158 8.99 4.70 11.43
N SER A 159 8.19 3.66 11.21
CA SER A 159 8.67 2.37 10.67
C SER A 159 9.10 2.44 9.21
N LEU A 160 8.69 3.46 8.48
CA LEU A 160 9.01 3.65 7.07
C LEU A 160 9.57 5.07 6.87
N GLU A 161 10.85 5.27 7.19
CA GLU A 161 11.57 6.53 6.90
C GLU A 161 11.85 6.66 5.40
N ILE A 162 10.79 6.78 4.60
CA ILE A 162 10.88 6.98 3.16
C ILE A 162 10.55 8.42 2.85
N SER A 163 11.36 9.07 2.00
CA SER A 163 11.06 10.43 1.57
C SER A 163 9.77 10.46 0.73
N PRO A 164 8.95 11.52 0.85
CA PRO A 164 7.74 11.67 0.04
C PRO A 164 8.00 11.55 -1.47
N LEU A 165 9.15 12.04 -1.94
CA LEU A 165 9.56 11.92 -3.33
C LEU A 165 9.69 10.46 -3.79
N LEU A 166 10.32 9.60 -2.98
CA LEU A 166 10.45 8.17 -3.29
C LEU A 166 9.09 7.47 -3.30
N VAL A 167 8.18 7.86 -2.39
CA VAL A 167 6.82 7.31 -2.37
C VAL A 167 6.07 7.66 -3.65
N ILE A 168 6.06 8.95 -4.05
CA ILE A 168 5.39 9.39 -5.27
C ILE A 168 5.97 8.68 -6.50
N PHE A 169 7.30 8.59 -6.59
CA PHE A 169 7.98 7.89 -7.68
C PHE A 169 7.61 6.41 -7.74
N ALA A 170 7.65 5.72 -6.60
CA ALA A 170 7.29 4.30 -6.52
C ALA A 170 5.83 4.05 -6.90
N VAL A 171 4.90 4.85 -6.35
CA VAL A 171 3.45 4.72 -6.64
C VAL A 171 3.17 5.00 -8.12
N THR A 172 3.85 5.98 -8.72
CA THR A 172 3.70 6.28 -10.15
C THR A 172 4.16 5.12 -11.03
N ILE A 173 5.33 4.55 -10.76
CA ILE A 173 5.84 3.39 -11.49
C ILE A 173 4.98 2.15 -11.22
N GLY A 174 4.68 1.87 -9.96
CA GLY A 174 3.83 0.75 -9.58
C GLY A 174 2.47 0.80 -10.28
N GLY A 175 1.88 2.00 -10.34
CA GLY A 175 0.62 2.24 -11.04
C GLY A 175 0.69 2.02 -12.54
N ALA A 176 1.76 2.48 -13.18
CA ALA A 176 1.93 2.34 -14.63
C ALA A 176 2.08 0.88 -15.08
N TYR A 177 2.75 0.03 -14.30
CA TYR A 177 3.03 -1.36 -14.67
C TYR A 177 2.03 -2.38 -14.09
N PHE A 178 1.50 -2.13 -12.89
CA PHE A 178 0.69 -3.10 -12.13
C PHE A 178 -0.67 -2.55 -11.69
N GLY A 179 -1.05 -1.36 -12.15
CA GLY A 179 -2.34 -0.75 -11.81
C GLY A 179 -2.48 -0.44 -10.30
N ILE A 180 -3.71 -0.53 -9.80
CA ILE A 180 -4.05 -0.15 -8.42
C ILE A 180 -3.28 -0.98 -7.38
N LEU A 181 -3.11 -2.28 -7.60
CA LEU A 181 -2.34 -3.16 -6.72
C LEU A 181 -0.86 -2.76 -6.69
N GLY A 182 -0.32 -2.36 -7.86
CA GLY A 182 1.03 -1.84 -7.95
C GLY A 182 1.22 -0.54 -7.20
N MET A 183 0.27 0.39 -7.27
CA MET A 183 0.29 1.63 -6.49
C MET A 183 0.34 1.33 -4.98
N PHE A 184 -0.50 0.43 -4.51
CA PHE A 184 -0.58 0.07 -3.10
C PHE A 184 0.69 -0.60 -2.60
N LEU A 185 1.20 -1.59 -3.33
CA LEU A 185 2.38 -2.36 -2.94
C LEU A 185 3.72 -1.65 -3.22
N ALA A 186 3.71 -0.57 -4.00
CA ALA A 186 4.92 0.17 -4.34
C ALA A 186 5.66 0.72 -3.11
N VAL A 187 4.92 1.15 -2.08
CA VAL A 187 5.50 1.73 -0.86
C VAL A 187 6.31 0.71 -0.06
N PRO A 188 5.80 -0.46 0.31
CA PRO A 188 6.62 -1.45 1.01
C PRO A 188 7.75 -2.01 0.11
N VAL A 189 7.56 -2.08 -1.21
CA VAL A 189 8.63 -2.49 -2.13
C VAL A 189 9.79 -1.50 -2.09
N ILE A 190 9.52 -0.19 -2.21
CA ILE A 190 10.59 0.82 -2.19
C ILE A 190 11.24 0.92 -0.79
N ALA A 191 10.50 0.65 0.30
CA ALA A 191 11.04 0.57 1.65
C ALA A 191 12.10 -0.53 1.76
N VAL A 192 11.77 -1.71 1.27
CA VAL A 192 12.70 -2.84 1.24
C VAL A 192 13.90 -2.55 0.37
N LEU A 193 13.69 -2.02 -0.84
CA LEU A 193 14.79 -1.64 -1.74
C LEU A 193 15.73 -0.60 -1.12
N LYS A 194 15.18 0.40 -0.40
CA LYS A 194 15.97 1.40 0.32
C LYS A 194 16.90 0.75 1.35
N ILE A 195 16.40 -0.18 2.15
CA ILE A 195 17.21 -0.89 3.17
C ILE A 195 18.34 -1.67 2.51
N PHE A 196 18.08 -2.37 1.40
CA PHE A 196 19.12 -3.08 0.65
C PHE A 196 20.22 -2.14 0.16
N VAL A 197 19.84 -1.00 -0.40
CA VAL A 197 20.79 -0.01 -0.92
C VAL A 197 21.60 0.61 0.22
N GLU A 198 20.96 0.98 1.32
CA GLU A 198 21.64 1.56 2.49
C GLU A 198 22.63 0.56 3.13
N ASP A 199 22.23 -0.69 3.33
CA ASP A 199 23.11 -1.73 3.86
C ASP A 199 24.31 -1.98 2.93
N TYR A 200 24.09 -2.03 1.62
CA TYR A 200 25.16 -2.19 0.64
C TYR A 200 26.15 -1.02 0.65
N VAL A 201 25.63 0.22 0.68
CA VAL A 201 26.47 1.43 0.73
C VAL A 201 27.29 1.47 2.03
N ASN A 202 26.65 1.19 3.16
CA ASN A 202 27.33 1.17 4.46
C ASN A 202 28.42 0.09 4.52
N PHE A 203 28.17 -1.08 3.97
CA PHE A 203 29.17 -2.14 3.87
C PHE A 203 30.38 -1.70 3.05
N LYS A 204 30.16 -1.09 1.88
CA LYS A 204 31.25 -0.59 1.02
C LYS A 204 32.05 0.53 1.65
N LEU A 205 31.38 1.44 2.36
CA LEU A 205 32.06 2.54 3.06
C LEU A 205 32.93 2.04 4.22
N LYS A 206 32.45 1.01 4.94
CA LYS A 206 33.22 0.40 6.02
C LYS A 206 34.47 -0.31 5.48
N SER A 207 34.33 -1.11 4.43
CA SER A 207 35.48 -1.77 3.78
C SER A 207 36.54 -0.77 3.29
N LYS A 208 36.11 0.37 2.71
CA LYS A 208 37.05 1.43 2.27
C LYS A 208 37.75 2.15 3.43
N LYS A 209 37.13 2.26 4.60
CA LYS A 209 37.79 2.82 5.79
C LYS A 209 38.85 1.88 6.33
N GLU A 210 38.54 0.59 6.46
CA GLU A 210 39.45 -0.44 6.92
C GLU A 210 40.68 -0.57 5.99
N GLU A 211 40.48 -0.46 4.67
CA GLU A 211 41.55 -0.46 3.68
C GLU A 211 42.48 0.75 3.83
N LYS A 212 41.95 1.95 4.09
CA LYS A 212 42.74 3.17 4.30
C LYS A 212 43.55 3.12 5.61
N GLU A 213 42.96 2.56 6.68
CA GLU A 213 43.65 2.42 7.96
C GLU A 213 44.76 1.37 7.93
N MET A 214 44.69 0.37 7.03
CA MET A 214 45.77 -0.58 6.82
C MET A 214 46.95 -0.05 5.98
N ILE A 215 46.75 1.03 5.22
CA ILE A 215 47.75 1.61 4.33
C ILE A 215 48.48 2.84 5.00
N SER A 216 47.89 3.37 6.07
CA SER A 216 48.50 4.49 6.84
C SER A 216 49.32 3.97 8.00
#